data_a9905c1e6e52800fa437bd20712a83b9
#
_entry.id   a9905c1e6e52800fa437bd20712a83b9
#
_cell.length_a   1.000
_cell.length_b   1.000
_cell.length_c   1.000
_cell.angle_alpha   90.00
_cell.angle_beta   90.00
_cell.angle_gamma   90.00
#
_symmetry.space_group_name_H-M   'P 1'
#
loop_
_entity.id
_entity.type
_entity.pdbx_description
1 polymer ?
#
loop_
_entity_poly.entity_id
_entity_poly.type
_entity_poly.pdbx_seq_one_letter_code
_entity_poly.pdbx_strand_id
1 'polypeptide(L)'
;MEHIVLHHLNSTLNSILHNRQHGFRRGLSCETQLCLTYNDILKLTESSSAVSAVVLEFKNAFDKAPHRQLVDKLKSLPNVDPRIVNWIQDFLTSRNQQVVVENSESITLAVTSEIPQGSVLGPTLFFYIHQ
;
A
#
# COMPACT_ATOMS: atom_id res chain seq x y z
N MET A 1 0.63 -15.52 9.85
CA MET A 1 0.37 -14.38 10.74
C MET A 1 -0.16 -13.17 9.98
N GLU A 2 0.49 -12.72 8.89
CA GLU A 2 0.06 -11.54 8.10
C GLU A 2 -1.42 -11.55 7.71
N HIS A 3 -1.98 -12.69 7.23
CA HIS A 3 -3.40 -12.80 6.88
C HIS A 3 -4.35 -12.51 8.05
N ILE A 4 -3.98 -12.90 9.27
CA ILE A 4 -4.79 -12.65 10.48
C ILE A 4 -4.78 -11.15 10.78
N VAL A 5 -3.59 -10.55 10.75
CA VAL A 5 -3.42 -9.09 10.96
C VAL A 5 -4.17 -8.30 9.89
N LEU A 6 -4.05 -8.69 8.61
CA LEU A 6 -4.77 -8.07 7.51
C LEU A 6 -6.29 -8.15 7.70
N HIS A 7 -6.80 -9.31 8.10
CA HIS A 7 -8.24 -9.49 8.35
C HIS A 7 -8.74 -8.52 9.43
N HIS A 8 -7.98 -8.36 10.51
CA HIS A 8 -8.32 -7.43 11.58
C HIS A 8 -8.26 -5.97 11.11
N LEU A 9 -7.24 -5.58 10.36
CA LEU A 9 -7.08 -4.23 9.84
C LEU A 9 -8.14 -3.86 8.79
N ASN A 10 -8.53 -4.80 7.93
CA ASN A 10 -9.43 -4.53 6.81
C ASN A 10 -10.77 -3.93 7.24
N SER A 11 -11.31 -4.32 8.39
CA SER A 11 -12.56 -3.75 8.91
C SER A 11 -12.45 -2.25 9.19
N THR A 12 -11.30 -1.80 9.69
CA THR A 12 -11.02 -0.39 9.99
C THR A 12 -10.53 0.36 8.75
N LEU A 13 -9.60 -0.20 7.99
CA LEU A 13 -8.98 0.47 6.87
C LEU A 13 -9.92 0.64 5.67
N ASN A 14 -10.82 -0.31 5.41
CA ASN A 14 -11.77 -0.21 4.30
C ASN A 14 -12.71 1.01 4.41
N SER A 15 -12.98 1.49 5.61
CA SER A 15 -13.80 2.69 5.83
C SER A 15 -13.04 3.99 5.52
N ILE A 16 -11.71 3.94 5.48
CA ILE A 16 -10.84 5.10 5.29
C ILE A 16 -10.38 5.19 3.82
N LEU A 17 -10.20 4.05 3.16
CA LEU A 17 -9.72 4.02 1.78
C LEU A 17 -10.71 4.67 0.83
N HIS A 18 -10.20 5.53 -0.04
CA HIS A 18 -11.00 6.21 -1.05
C HIS A 18 -11.74 5.21 -1.95
N ASN A 19 -13.01 5.49 -2.28
CA ASN A 19 -13.86 4.56 -3.06
C ASN A 19 -13.35 4.29 -4.48
N ARG A 20 -12.50 5.15 -5.02
CA ARG A 20 -11.86 4.97 -6.33
C ARG A 20 -10.55 4.18 -6.26
N GLN A 21 -10.11 3.74 -5.09
CA GLN A 21 -8.98 2.84 -4.94
C GLN A 21 -9.44 1.41 -5.19
N HIS A 22 -9.10 0.83 -6.33
CA HIS A 22 -9.49 -0.53 -6.71
C HIS A 22 -8.37 -1.56 -6.51
N GLY A 23 -7.10 -1.14 -6.63
CA GLY A 23 -5.96 -2.03 -6.42
C GLY A 23 -5.96 -2.64 -5.03
N PHE A 24 -5.69 -3.94 -4.93
CA PHE A 24 -5.56 -4.71 -3.69
C PHE A 24 -6.78 -4.66 -2.76
N ARG A 25 -7.95 -4.37 -3.26
CA ARG A 25 -9.20 -4.40 -2.49
C ARG A 25 -10.07 -5.58 -2.90
N ARG A 26 -10.69 -6.22 -1.90
CA ARG A 26 -11.59 -7.36 -2.14
C ARG A 26 -12.78 -6.94 -3.00
N GLY A 27 -13.05 -7.72 -4.05
CA GLY A 27 -14.17 -7.49 -4.97
C GLY A 27 -13.92 -6.38 -6.00
N LEU A 28 -12.73 -5.76 -6.00
CA LEU A 28 -12.30 -4.77 -6.98
C LEU A 28 -11.07 -5.28 -7.74
N SER A 29 -10.84 -4.76 -8.94
CA SER A 29 -9.75 -5.18 -9.81
C SER A 29 -9.25 -4.04 -10.70
N CYS A 30 -8.17 -4.28 -11.44
CA CYS A 30 -7.70 -3.35 -12.47
C CYS A 30 -8.75 -3.12 -13.55
N GLU A 31 -9.49 -4.16 -13.93
CA GLU A 31 -10.56 -4.07 -14.94
C GLU A 31 -11.69 -3.17 -14.45
N THR A 32 -12.12 -3.31 -13.19
CA THR A 32 -13.15 -2.43 -12.62
C THR A 32 -12.68 -0.98 -12.53
N GLN A 33 -11.39 -0.75 -12.25
CA GLN A 33 -10.79 0.59 -12.28
C GLN A 33 -10.78 1.16 -13.69
N LEU A 34 -10.38 0.37 -14.70
CA LEU A 34 -10.38 0.80 -16.09
C LEU A 34 -11.78 1.12 -16.60
N CYS A 35 -12.78 0.31 -16.25
CA CYS A 35 -14.18 0.58 -16.61
C CYS A 35 -14.66 1.93 -16.07
N LEU A 36 -14.34 2.23 -14.81
CA LEU A 36 -14.69 3.53 -14.22
C LEU A 36 -13.97 4.68 -14.91
N THR A 37 -12.67 4.55 -15.14
CA THR A 37 -11.84 5.57 -15.80
C THR A 37 -12.35 5.83 -17.22
N TYR A 38 -12.64 4.76 -17.97
CA TYR A 38 -13.21 4.89 -19.32
C TYR A 38 -14.56 5.59 -19.33
N ASN A 39 -15.45 5.20 -18.42
CA ASN A 39 -16.76 5.87 -18.29
C ASN A 39 -16.64 7.36 -17.91
N ASP A 40 -15.69 7.71 -17.05
CA ASP A 40 -15.42 9.11 -16.70
C ASP A 40 -14.91 9.90 -17.94
N ILE A 41 -14.02 9.31 -18.73
CA ILE A 41 -13.53 9.93 -19.97
C ILE A 41 -14.67 10.11 -20.97
N LEU A 42 -15.52 9.11 -21.17
CA LEU A 42 -16.68 9.24 -22.06
C LEU A 42 -17.60 10.40 -21.66
N LYS A 43 -17.97 10.49 -20.38
CA LYS A 43 -18.80 11.58 -19.86
C LYS A 43 -18.17 12.95 -20.07
N LEU A 44 -16.86 13.04 -19.89
CA LEU A 44 -16.14 14.29 -20.12
C LEU A 44 -16.09 14.66 -21.60
N THR A 45 -15.93 13.68 -22.50
CA THR A 45 -15.93 13.94 -23.96
C THR A 45 -17.30 14.31 -24.50
N GLU A 46 -18.38 13.84 -23.87
CA GLU A 46 -19.75 14.29 -24.22
C GLU A 46 -19.99 15.76 -23.88
N SER A 47 -19.35 16.27 -22.84
CA SER A 47 -19.50 17.65 -22.36
C SER A 47 -18.41 18.61 -22.86
N SER A 48 -17.32 18.11 -23.42
CA SER A 48 -16.15 18.88 -23.81
C SER A 48 -15.52 18.36 -25.10
N SER A 49 -14.98 19.26 -25.93
CA SER A 49 -14.32 18.90 -27.18
C SER A 49 -12.95 18.23 -27.02
N ALA A 50 -12.34 18.34 -25.85
CA ALA A 50 -11.04 17.72 -25.55
C ALA A 50 -10.95 17.35 -24.07
N VAL A 51 -10.31 16.21 -23.78
CA VAL A 51 -10.03 15.73 -22.43
C VAL A 51 -8.54 15.46 -22.32
N SER A 52 -7.90 15.96 -21.26
CA SER A 52 -6.51 15.67 -20.93
C SER A 52 -6.45 14.74 -19.73
N ALA A 53 -5.69 13.66 -19.86
CA ALA A 53 -5.42 12.74 -18.76
C ALA A 53 -3.95 12.90 -18.29
N VAL A 54 -3.75 12.99 -16.98
CA VAL A 54 -2.42 13.03 -16.37
C VAL A 54 -2.25 11.77 -15.54
N VAL A 55 -1.23 10.98 -15.86
CA VAL A 55 -0.85 9.78 -15.12
C VAL A 55 0.32 10.12 -14.20
N LEU A 56 0.14 9.88 -12.90
CA LEU A 56 1.18 10.11 -11.89
C LEU A 56 1.67 8.75 -11.37
N GLU A 57 2.98 8.61 -11.29
CA GLU A 57 3.64 7.43 -10.74
C GLU A 57 4.65 7.84 -9.65
N PHE A 58 4.61 7.15 -8.52
CA PHE A 58 5.60 7.34 -7.46
C PHE A 58 6.82 6.48 -7.73
N LYS A 59 7.98 7.12 -7.88
CA LYS A 59 9.25 6.39 -8.03
C LYS A 59 9.60 5.66 -6.73
N ASN A 60 9.75 4.34 -6.82
CA ASN A 60 10.11 3.48 -5.69
C ASN A 60 9.16 3.66 -4.49
N ALA A 61 7.87 3.61 -4.76
CA ALA A 61 6.83 3.95 -3.79
C ALA A 61 6.92 3.09 -2.50
N PHE A 62 7.06 1.79 -2.64
CA PHE A 62 7.18 0.86 -1.50
C PHE A 62 8.50 1.01 -0.75
N ASP A 63 9.62 1.24 -1.45
CA ASP A 63 10.96 1.34 -0.87
C ASP A 63 11.13 2.61 0.01
N LYS A 64 10.31 3.63 -0.24
CA LYS A 64 10.38 4.92 0.44
C LYS A 64 9.38 5.11 1.56
N ALA A 65 8.60 4.09 1.89
CA ALA A 65 7.62 4.17 2.97
C ALA A 65 8.31 4.32 4.34
N PRO A 66 8.13 5.46 5.05
CA PRO A 66 8.80 5.68 6.33
C PRO A 66 8.10 4.91 7.45
N HIS A 67 8.76 3.92 8.03
CA HIS A 67 8.21 3.04 9.07
C HIS A 67 7.63 3.81 10.25
N ARG A 68 8.33 4.85 10.72
CA ARG A 68 7.88 5.65 11.87
C ARG A 68 6.53 6.31 11.59
N GLN A 69 6.38 6.98 10.46
CA GLN A 69 5.13 7.65 10.11
C GLN A 69 3.98 6.66 9.95
N LEU A 70 4.25 5.50 9.36
CA LEU A 70 3.25 4.44 9.23
C LEU A 70 2.79 3.93 10.59
N VAL A 71 3.73 3.65 11.50
CA VAL A 71 3.41 3.17 12.86
C VAL A 71 2.66 4.24 13.66
N ASP A 72 3.09 5.51 13.59
CA ASP A 72 2.43 6.62 14.29
C ASP A 72 0.99 6.82 13.77
N LYS A 73 0.80 6.68 12.46
CA LYS A 73 -0.51 6.75 11.82
C LYS A 73 -1.40 5.57 12.26
N LEU A 74 -0.86 4.35 12.31
CA LEU A 74 -1.59 3.17 12.79
C LEU A 74 -2.01 3.32 14.28
N LYS A 75 -1.17 3.92 15.12
CA LYS A 75 -1.50 4.21 16.53
C LYS A 75 -2.66 5.20 16.69
N SER A 76 -2.86 6.08 15.72
CA SER A 76 -3.95 7.05 15.74
C SER A 76 -5.31 6.47 15.31
N LEU A 77 -5.34 5.25 14.80
CA LEU A 77 -6.59 4.60 14.37
C LEU A 77 -7.43 4.16 15.55
N PRO A 78 -8.72 4.49 15.55
CA PRO A 78 -9.65 3.91 16.52
C PRO A 78 -9.79 2.40 16.26
N ASN A 79 -9.95 1.62 17.31
CA ASN A 79 -10.24 0.19 17.25
C ASN A 79 -9.13 -0.71 16.68
N VAL A 80 -7.89 -0.25 16.59
CA VAL A 80 -6.74 -1.10 16.31
C VAL A 80 -6.05 -1.47 17.61
N ASP A 81 -5.96 -2.77 17.88
CA ASP A 81 -5.29 -3.28 19.09
C ASP A 81 -3.81 -2.87 19.08
N PRO A 82 -3.31 -2.24 20.17
CA PRO A 82 -1.89 -1.87 20.26
C PRO A 82 -0.91 -3.04 20.02
N ARG A 83 -1.32 -4.27 20.36
CA ARG A 83 -0.51 -5.47 20.09
C ARG A 83 -0.31 -5.72 18.60
N ILE A 84 -1.31 -5.39 17.79
CA ILE A 84 -1.21 -5.49 16.31
C ILE A 84 -0.26 -4.42 15.79
N VAL A 85 -0.35 -3.20 16.29
CA VAL A 85 0.55 -2.12 15.89
C VAL A 85 2.00 -2.45 16.25
N ASN A 86 2.24 -2.97 17.44
CA ASN A 86 3.58 -3.42 17.87
C ASN A 86 4.09 -4.55 16.96
N TRP A 87 3.24 -5.53 16.65
CA TRP A 87 3.61 -6.61 15.74
C TRP A 87 3.95 -6.09 14.32
N ILE A 88 3.19 -5.10 13.80
CA ILE A 88 3.51 -4.47 12.50
C ILE A 88 4.83 -3.70 12.59
N GLN A 89 5.07 -3.02 13.69
CA GLN A 89 6.34 -2.34 13.92
C GLN A 89 7.51 -3.33 13.86
N ASP A 90 7.41 -4.47 14.55
CA ASP A 90 8.44 -5.52 14.52
C ASP A 90 8.58 -6.15 13.13
N PHE A 91 7.46 -6.33 12.43
CA PHE A 91 7.45 -6.84 11.06
C PHE A 91 8.18 -5.92 10.07
N LEU A 92 8.12 -4.61 10.25
CA LEU A 92 8.77 -3.62 9.39
C LEU A 92 10.22 -3.35 9.79
N THR A 93 10.53 -3.42 11.08
CA THR A 93 11.86 -3.11 11.63
C THR A 93 12.69 -4.38 11.81
N SER A 94 13.94 -4.22 12.23
CA SER A 94 14.86 -5.33 12.53
C SER A 94 15.09 -6.29 11.35
N ARG A 95 14.97 -5.79 10.13
CA ARG A 95 15.17 -6.54 8.90
C ARG A 95 16.51 -6.17 8.28
N ASN A 96 17.09 -7.15 7.64
CA ASN A 96 18.28 -6.98 6.82
C ASN A 96 17.99 -7.47 5.40
N GLN A 97 18.66 -6.88 4.43
CA GLN A 97 18.60 -7.29 3.04
C GLN A 97 19.99 -7.60 2.50
N GLN A 98 20.04 -8.53 1.58
CA GLN A 98 21.24 -8.96 0.91
C GLN A 98 20.89 -9.37 -0.52
N VAL A 99 21.72 -9.05 -1.47
CA VAL A 99 21.57 -9.47 -2.86
C VAL A 99 22.42 -10.72 -3.07
N VAL A 100 21.82 -11.75 -3.63
CA VAL A 100 22.51 -12.99 -4.01
C VAL A 100 22.37 -13.16 -5.52
N VAL A 101 23.49 -13.25 -6.23
CA VAL A 101 23.55 -13.50 -7.67
C VAL A 101 24.49 -14.66 -7.88
N GLU A 102 23.98 -15.76 -8.40
CA GLU A 102 24.72 -17.03 -8.56
C GLU A 102 25.36 -17.47 -7.23
N ASN A 103 26.70 -17.44 -7.15
CA ASN A 103 27.48 -17.80 -5.97
C ASN A 103 28.09 -16.59 -5.23
N SER A 104 27.65 -15.38 -5.57
CA SER A 104 28.16 -14.14 -4.98
C SER A 104 27.09 -13.46 -4.14
N GLU A 105 27.50 -13.00 -2.96
CA GLU A 105 26.61 -12.32 -2.01
C GLU A 105 27.12 -10.89 -1.77
N SER A 106 26.20 -9.94 -1.72
CA SER A 106 26.52 -8.58 -1.30
C SER A 106 26.72 -8.51 0.21
N ILE A 107 27.23 -7.38 0.70
CA ILE A 107 27.16 -7.08 2.14
C ILE A 107 25.69 -7.02 2.58
N THR A 108 25.44 -7.44 3.80
CA THR A 108 24.13 -7.33 4.44
C THR A 108 23.91 -5.88 4.89
N LEU A 109 22.78 -5.30 4.52
CA LEU A 109 22.40 -3.94 4.89
C LEU A 109 21.11 -3.97 5.72
N ALA A 110 21.05 -3.10 6.73
CA ALA A 110 19.84 -2.93 7.53
C ALA A 110 18.77 -2.20 6.71
N VAL A 111 17.52 -2.66 6.78
CA VAL A 111 16.36 -2.04 6.15
C VAL A 111 15.82 -0.96 7.10
N THR A 112 15.95 0.31 6.70
CA THR A 112 15.53 1.48 7.51
C THR A 112 14.22 2.11 7.05
N SER A 113 13.81 1.81 5.83
CA SER A 113 12.53 2.19 5.20
C SER A 113 12.13 1.06 4.28
N GLU A 114 10.97 1.00 3.83
CA GLU A 114 10.31 0.12 2.87
C GLU A 114 9.18 -0.71 3.48
N ILE A 115 8.23 -1.01 2.63
CA ILE A 115 7.22 -2.04 2.91
C ILE A 115 7.59 -3.27 2.08
N PRO A 116 7.75 -4.47 2.70
CA PRO A 116 8.21 -5.65 2.00
C PRO A 116 7.36 -5.97 0.77
N GLN A 117 7.98 -5.92 -0.40
CA GLN A 117 7.31 -6.31 -1.64
C GLN A 117 6.99 -7.81 -1.62
N GLY A 118 5.80 -8.17 -2.11
CA GLY A 118 5.31 -9.56 -2.05
C GLY A 118 4.74 -9.99 -0.70
N SER A 119 4.77 -9.13 0.34
CA SER A 119 4.08 -9.42 1.59
C SER A 119 2.56 -9.24 1.45
N VAL A 120 1.81 -9.95 2.29
CA VAL A 120 0.34 -9.87 2.30
C VAL A 120 -0.15 -8.52 2.81
N LEU A 121 0.55 -7.94 3.78
CA LEU A 121 0.23 -6.65 4.39
C LEU A 121 0.71 -5.46 3.57
N GLY A 122 1.74 -5.64 2.76
CA GLY A 122 2.44 -4.56 2.06
C GLY A 122 1.52 -3.58 1.35
N PRO A 123 0.67 -4.03 0.43
CA PRO A 123 -0.24 -3.14 -0.30
C PRO A 123 -1.17 -2.35 0.61
N THR A 124 -1.75 -2.99 1.62
CA THR A 124 -2.68 -2.34 2.55
C THR A 124 -1.99 -1.27 3.39
N LEU A 125 -0.80 -1.55 3.91
CA LEU A 125 0.00 -0.60 4.67
C LEU A 125 0.45 0.58 3.80
N PHE A 126 0.83 0.29 2.55
CA PHE A 126 1.21 1.33 1.58
C PHE A 126 0.07 2.30 1.31
N PHE A 127 -1.11 1.79 0.99
CA PHE A 127 -2.27 2.67 0.76
C PHE A 127 -2.64 3.46 1.99
N TYR A 128 -2.56 2.85 3.15
CA TYR A 128 -2.90 3.55 4.39
C TYR A 128 -1.98 4.73 4.70
N ILE A 129 -0.67 4.61 4.44
CA ILE A 129 0.25 5.73 4.70
C ILE A 129 0.00 6.92 3.76
N HIS A 130 -0.56 6.67 2.57
CA HIS A 130 -0.76 7.69 1.54
C HIS A 130 -2.19 8.26 1.48
N GLN A 131 -3.07 7.85 2.41
CA GLN A 131 -4.40 8.47 2.62
C GLN A 131 -4.28 9.66 3.60
#